data_c335870e651c56621fd936180a2f6d0e
#
_entry.id   c335870e651c56621fd936180a2f6d0e
#
_cell.length_a   1.000
_cell.length_b   1.000
_cell.length_c   1.000
_cell.angle_alpha   90.00
_cell.angle_beta   90.00
_cell.angle_gamma   90.00
#
_symmetry.space_group_name_H-M   'P 1'
#
loop_
_entity.id
_entity.type
_entity.pdbx_description
1 polymer ?
#
loop_
_entity_poly.entity_id
_entity_poly.type
_entity_poly.pdbx_seq_one_letter_code
_entity_poly.pdbx_strand_id
1 'polypeptide(L)'
;MKNLINQITVGIIGILCLIIIYGLYTLSDMSIINEDKKLSKITEAKEFCKENSYNQDFCILIDMSVHSGKKRFFILNLKTEEIEKSYLVSHGCGNSLWQGDLTKTNPIFSNVENSHSSSLGKYKIGDRGWSNFGVNINYRLHGLEASNSNADDRDIVFHSWNAVSDKELYPNGTPEGWGCPAISNNAFLEIDPLLRYSKKPTLMWIYK
;
A
#
# COMPACT_ATOMS: atom_id res chain seq x y z
N MET A 1 21.16 -55.51 -0.60
CA MET A 1 20.11 -54.64 -0.04
C MET A 1 20.64 -53.35 0.63
N LYS A 2 21.51 -53.42 1.65
CA LYS A 2 22.02 -52.21 2.37
C LYS A 2 22.67 -51.18 1.44
N ASN A 3 23.51 -51.58 0.46
CA ASN A 3 24.15 -50.63 -0.44
C ASN A 3 23.17 -49.88 -1.37
N LEU A 4 22.13 -50.56 -1.84
CA LEU A 4 21.10 -49.97 -2.68
C LEU A 4 20.27 -48.92 -1.90
N ILE A 5 19.93 -49.23 -0.65
CA ILE A 5 19.18 -48.35 0.23
C ILE A 5 20.05 -47.05 0.51
N ASN A 6 21.34 -47.23 0.79
CA ASN A 6 22.24 -46.07 0.99
C ASN A 6 22.35 -45.20 -0.25
N GLN A 7 22.45 -45.78 -1.45
CA GLN A 7 22.52 -45.00 -2.70
C GLN A 7 21.21 -44.22 -2.96
N ILE A 8 20.07 -44.84 -2.70
CA ILE A 8 18.75 -44.19 -2.83
C ILE A 8 18.63 -43.04 -1.82
N THR A 9 19.04 -43.27 -0.56
CA THR A 9 19.00 -42.24 0.50
C THR A 9 19.89 -41.04 0.17
N VAL A 10 21.12 -41.27 -0.30
CA VAL A 10 22.03 -40.19 -0.75
C VAL A 10 21.45 -39.41 -1.95
N GLY A 11 20.83 -40.11 -2.90
CA GLY A 11 20.17 -39.45 -4.04
C GLY A 11 19.00 -38.57 -3.60
N ILE A 12 18.16 -39.04 -2.68
CA ILE A 12 17.03 -38.25 -2.14
C ILE A 12 17.53 -37.01 -1.39
N ILE A 13 18.53 -37.14 -0.55
CA ILE A 13 19.15 -36.02 0.17
C ILE A 13 19.71 -34.98 -0.83
N GLY A 14 20.40 -35.44 -1.88
CA GLY A 14 20.93 -34.55 -2.92
C GLY A 14 19.84 -33.75 -3.61
N ILE A 15 18.72 -34.39 -3.99
CA ILE A 15 17.58 -33.72 -4.60
C ILE A 15 16.94 -32.69 -3.64
N LEU A 16 16.74 -33.07 -2.37
CA LEU A 16 16.21 -32.15 -1.36
C LEU A 16 17.12 -30.91 -1.15
N CYS A 17 18.43 -31.11 -1.12
CA CYS A 17 19.40 -30.00 -1.03
C CYS A 17 19.31 -29.07 -2.25
N LEU A 18 19.17 -29.60 -3.48
CA LEU A 18 18.99 -28.80 -4.68
C LEU A 18 17.70 -28.01 -4.66
N ILE A 19 16.59 -28.58 -4.20
CA ILE A 19 15.30 -27.88 -4.06
C ILE A 19 15.41 -26.75 -3.05
N ILE A 20 16.09 -26.98 -1.92
CA ILE A 20 16.31 -25.94 -0.89
C ILE A 20 17.17 -24.80 -1.44
N ILE A 21 18.28 -25.13 -2.11
CA ILE A 21 19.17 -24.13 -2.73
C ILE A 21 18.41 -23.31 -3.77
N TYR A 22 17.65 -23.96 -4.64
CA TYR A 22 16.84 -23.27 -5.63
C TYR A 22 15.77 -22.38 -4.98
N GLY A 23 15.11 -22.85 -3.92
CA GLY A 23 14.16 -22.05 -3.16
C GLY A 23 14.80 -20.82 -2.48
N LEU A 24 15.99 -20.97 -1.90
CA LEU A 24 16.73 -19.86 -1.32
C LEU A 24 17.17 -18.84 -2.39
N TYR A 25 17.61 -19.31 -3.55
CA TYR A 25 17.98 -18.45 -4.67
C TYR A 25 16.79 -17.64 -5.18
N THR A 26 15.63 -18.27 -5.42
CA THR A 26 14.42 -17.56 -5.87
C THR A 26 13.92 -16.56 -4.83
N LEU A 27 14.01 -16.87 -3.54
CA LEU A 27 13.66 -15.93 -2.46
C LEU A 27 14.58 -14.71 -2.43
N SER A 28 15.89 -14.91 -2.65
CA SER A 28 16.85 -13.80 -2.72
C SER A 28 16.61 -12.90 -3.93
N ASP A 29 16.34 -13.46 -5.11
CA ASP A 29 16.01 -12.69 -6.31
C ASP A 29 14.72 -11.86 -6.12
N MET A 30 13.69 -12.46 -5.52
CA MET A 30 12.44 -11.75 -5.22
C MET A 30 12.65 -10.60 -4.22
N SER A 31 13.54 -10.76 -3.24
CA SER A 31 13.84 -9.70 -2.27
C SER A 31 14.58 -8.53 -2.94
N ILE A 32 15.52 -8.80 -3.80
CA ILE A 32 16.27 -7.78 -4.57
C ILE A 32 15.31 -7.01 -5.48
N ILE A 33 14.45 -7.70 -6.24
CA ILE A 33 13.46 -7.06 -7.13
C ILE A 33 12.52 -6.13 -6.34
N ASN A 34 12.09 -6.55 -5.15
CA ASN A 34 11.21 -5.73 -4.31
C ASN A 34 11.92 -4.49 -3.75
N GLU A 35 13.20 -4.59 -3.38
CA GLU A 35 13.98 -3.43 -2.92
C GLU A 35 14.27 -2.47 -4.06
N ASP A 36 14.61 -2.95 -5.26
CA ASP A 36 14.84 -2.11 -6.44
C ASP A 36 13.55 -1.37 -6.84
N LYS A 37 12.40 -2.05 -6.83
CA LYS A 37 11.10 -1.43 -7.07
C LYS A 37 10.79 -0.33 -6.06
N LYS A 38 11.03 -0.60 -4.78
CA LYS A 38 10.82 0.37 -3.70
C LYS A 38 11.72 1.59 -3.87
N LEU A 39 13.01 1.38 -4.15
CA LEU A 39 13.98 2.45 -4.39
C LEU A 39 13.58 3.31 -5.59
N SER A 40 13.16 2.69 -6.70
CA SER A 40 12.65 3.39 -7.87
C SER A 40 11.45 4.28 -7.52
N LYS A 41 10.50 3.79 -6.70
CA LYS A 41 9.32 4.57 -6.29
C LYS A 41 9.69 5.73 -5.35
N ILE A 42 10.67 5.56 -4.49
CA ILE A 42 11.20 6.62 -3.63
C ILE A 42 11.80 7.74 -4.48
N THR A 43 12.66 7.39 -5.42
CA THR A 43 13.32 8.35 -6.33
C THR A 43 12.27 9.11 -7.15
N GLU A 44 11.32 8.41 -7.78
CA GLU A 44 10.26 9.02 -8.58
C GLU A 44 9.38 9.97 -7.75
N ALA A 45 9.01 9.60 -6.52
CA ALA A 45 8.22 10.45 -5.63
C ALA A 45 8.98 11.73 -5.25
N LYS A 46 10.27 11.62 -4.97
CA LYS A 46 11.14 12.76 -4.62
C LYS A 46 11.28 13.73 -5.80
N GLU A 47 11.56 13.21 -6.99
CA GLU A 47 11.65 14.02 -8.21
C GLU A 47 10.32 14.72 -8.50
N PHE A 48 9.21 13.99 -8.45
CA PHE A 48 7.88 14.56 -8.64
C PHE A 48 7.59 15.70 -7.65
N CYS A 49 7.86 15.50 -6.37
CA CYS A 49 7.63 16.52 -5.34
C CYS A 49 8.48 17.77 -5.57
N LYS A 50 9.73 17.61 -6.04
CA LYS A 50 10.63 18.71 -6.35
C LYS A 50 10.17 19.51 -7.57
N GLU A 51 9.86 18.82 -8.67
CA GLU A 51 9.48 19.42 -9.95
C GLU A 51 8.13 20.14 -9.90
N ASN A 52 7.18 19.61 -9.12
CA ASN A 52 5.82 20.12 -9.03
C ASN A 52 5.57 21.02 -7.80
N SER A 53 6.63 21.44 -7.09
CA SER A 53 6.53 22.30 -5.90
C SER A 53 5.68 21.73 -4.76
N TYR A 54 5.66 20.41 -4.59
CA TYR A 54 5.03 19.72 -3.47
C TYR A 54 5.89 19.81 -2.21
N ASN A 55 5.34 19.29 -1.10
CA ASN A 55 6.08 19.10 0.15
C ASN A 55 7.35 18.27 -0.12
N GLN A 56 8.50 18.76 0.34
CA GLN A 56 9.79 18.08 0.16
C GLN A 56 10.35 17.52 1.47
N ASP A 57 9.57 17.56 2.54
CA ASP A 57 9.94 16.93 3.81
C ASP A 57 9.46 15.48 3.82
N PHE A 58 8.21 15.23 3.40
CA PHE A 58 7.64 13.90 3.35
C PHE A 58 6.58 13.74 2.25
N CYS A 59 6.30 12.50 1.89
CA CYS A 59 5.13 12.11 1.10
C CYS A 59 4.55 10.79 1.62
N ILE A 60 3.41 10.38 1.08
CA ILE A 60 2.72 9.13 1.41
C ILE A 60 2.82 8.19 0.23
N LEU A 61 3.31 6.97 0.47
CA LEU A 61 3.35 5.87 -0.49
C LEU A 61 2.43 4.75 -0.04
N ILE A 62 1.61 4.23 -0.95
CA ILE A 62 0.73 3.07 -0.68
C ILE A 62 1.02 2.00 -1.72
N ASP A 63 1.64 0.89 -1.30
CA ASP A 63 1.95 -0.25 -2.15
C ASP A 63 0.84 -1.29 -2.12
N MET A 64 -0.02 -1.26 -3.12
CA MET A 64 -1.14 -2.20 -3.25
C MET A 64 -0.74 -3.59 -3.74
N SER A 65 0.54 -3.84 -4.06
CA SER A 65 1.06 -5.18 -4.29
C SER A 65 1.25 -5.96 -2.99
N VAL A 66 1.36 -5.25 -1.85
CA VAL A 66 1.45 -5.83 -0.52
C VAL A 66 0.05 -6.22 -0.04
N HIS A 67 -0.06 -7.41 0.58
CA HIS A 67 -1.32 -7.91 1.12
C HIS A 67 -1.94 -6.93 2.14
N SER A 68 -3.27 -6.74 2.10
CA SER A 68 -3.95 -5.73 2.93
C SER A 68 -3.84 -5.96 4.44
N GLY A 69 -3.55 -7.17 4.87
CA GLY A 69 -3.27 -7.51 6.26
C GLY A 69 -1.85 -7.19 6.73
N LYS A 70 -1.00 -6.69 5.84
CA LYS A 70 0.35 -6.19 6.13
C LYS A 70 0.41 -4.68 5.96
N LYS A 71 1.35 -4.05 6.65
CA LYS A 71 1.59 -2.62 6.54
C LYS A 71 2.07 -2.28 5.13
N ARG A 72 1.31 -1.43 4.44
CA ARG A 72 1.53 -1.05 3.03
C ARG A 72 1.28 0.43 2.75
N PHE A 73 0.95 1.20 3.78
CA PHE A 73 0.89 2.66 3.79
C PHE A 73 2.15 3.17 4.49
N PHE A 74 2.92 4.01 3.84
CA PHE A 74 4.24 4.45 4.30
C PHE A 74 4.32 5.97 4.32
N ILE A 75 4.86 6.52 5.42
CA ILE A 75 5.36 7.90 5.46
C ILE A 75 6.82 7.86 5.06
N LEU A 76 7.13 8.43 3.91
CA LEU A 76 8.48 8.55 3.38
C LEU A 76 9.06 9.91 3.73
N ASN A 77 10.19 9.95 4.41
CA ASN A 77 11.01 11.15 4.54
C ASN A 77 11.75 11.39 3.22
N LEU A 78 11.48 12.51 2.55
CA LEU A 78 12.07 12.81 1.24
C LEU A 78 13.52 13.35 1.33
N LYS A 79 13.99 13.71 2.53
CA LYS A 79 15.37 14.15 2.75
C LYS A 79 16.33 12.99 2.98
N THR A 80 15.90 12.04 3.84
CA THR A 80 16.70 10.83 4.18
C THR A 80 16.41 9.65 3.26
N GLU A 81 15.29 9.69 2.50
CA GLU A 81 14.78 8.61 1.64
C GLU A 81 14.39 7.35 2.44
N GLU A 82 14.09 7.51 3.72
CA GLU A 82 13.74 6.43 4.63
C GLU A 82 12.24 6.41 4.93
N ILE A 83 11.70 5.20 5.12
CA ILE A 83 10.34 5.02 5.65
C ILE A 83 10.35 5.28 7.15
N GLU A 84 9.73 6.36 7.60
CA GLU A 84 9.64 6.70 9.02
C GLU A 84 8.55 5.93 9.75
N LYS A 85 7.42 5.73 9.10
CA LYS A 85 6.24 5.05 9.68
C LYS A 85 5.53 4.20 8.65
N SER A 86 4.89 3.14 9.12
CA SER A 86 4.09 2.26 8.28
C SER A 86 2.82 1.80 8.96
N TYR A 87 1.71 1.72 8.19
CA TYR A 87 0.38 1.40 8.70
C TYR A 87 -0.37 0.44 7.77
N LEU A 88 -1.42 -0.20 8.31
CA LEU A 88 -2.41 -0.86 7.48
C LEU A 88 -3.27 0.18 6.76
N VAL A 89 -3.71 -0.15 5.56
CA VAL A 89 -4.65 0.68 4.80
C VAL A 89 -5.64 -0.19 4.05
N SER A 90 -6.92 0.21 4.10
CA SER A 90 -8.00 -0.42 3.34
C SER A 90 -7.88 -0.11 1.84
N HIS A 91 -8.59 -0.88 1.03
CA HIS A 91 -8.82 -0.63 -0.38
C HIS A 91 -10.28 -0.87 -0.74
N GLY A 92 -10.67 -0.55 -1.96
CA GLY A 92 -12.04 -0.72 -2.43
C GLY A 92 -12.41 -2.17 -2.68
N CYS A 93 -13.65 -2.56 -2.36
CA CYS A 93 -14.17 -3.92 -2.51
C CYS A 93 -14.50 -4.28 -3.98
N GLY A 94 -14.55 -3.30 -4.89
CA GLY A 94 -14.98 -3.52 -6.25
C GLY A 94 -16.41 -4.06 -6.32
N ASN A 95 -16.65 -4.99 -7.23
CA ASN A 95 -17.97 -5.61 -7.41
C ASN A 95 -18.30 -6.67 -6.34
N SER A 96 -17.36 -7.00 -5.49
CA SER A 96 -17.52 -8.03 -4.44
C SER A 96 -17.90 -7.38 -3.11
N LEU A 97 -19.07 -6.74 -3.07
CA LEU A 97 -19.58 -6.08 -1.87
C LEU A 97 -19.57 -7.05 -0.68
N TRP A 98 -18.67 -6.79 0.29
CA TRP A 98 -18.61 -7.52 1.57
C TRP A 98 -18.37 -9.02 1.49
N GLN A 99 -17.99 -9.54 0.34
CA GLN A 99 -17.69 -10.96 0.17
C GLN A 99 -16.18 -11.22 0.30
N GLY A 100 -15.77 -11.62 1.49
CA GLY A 100 -14.54 -12.38 1.73
C GLY A 100 -13.28 -11.96 0.97
N ASP A 101 -12.30 -12.83 0.99
CA ASP A 101 -10.90 -12.61 0.64
C ASP A 101 -10.55 -12.41 -0.85
N LEU A 102 -11.49 -12.33 -1.78
CA LEU A 102 -11.17 -12.37 -3.20
C LEU A 102 -10.38 -11.15 -3.69
N THR A 103 -10.58 -9.99 -3.08
CA THR A 103 -9.86 -8.76 -3.44
C THR A 103 -8.67 -8.45 -2.53
N LYS A 104 -8.56 -9.05 -1.35
CA LYS A 104 -7.52 -8.76 -0.36
C LYS A 104 -6.10 -9.08 -0.83
N THR A 105 -5.96 -10.18 -1.57
CA THR A 105 -4.69 -10.59 -2.20
C THR A 105 -4.53 -10.06 -3.62
N ASN A 106 -5.63 -9.76 -4.30
CA ASN A 106 -5.67 -9.29 -5.68
C ASN A 106 -6.74 -8.21 -5.87
N PRO A 107 -6.55 -7.02 -5.27
CA PRO A 107 -7.52 -5.95 -5.39
C PRO A 107 -7.70 -5.50 -6.85
N ILE A 108 -8.95 -5.23 -7.23
CA ILE A 108 -9.31 -4.65 -8.52
C ILE A 108 -9.22 -3.13 -8.40
N PHE A 109 -8.58 -2.49 -9.38
CA PHE A 109 -8.45 -1.04 -9.43
C PHE A 109 -9.27 -0.47 -10.58
N SER A 110 -9.94 0.65 -10.33
CA SER A 110 -10.79 1.30 -11.31
C SER A 110 -10.94 2.78 -11.01
N ASN A 111 -11.00 3.60 -12.07
CA ASN A 111 -11.34 5.02 -12.01
C ASN A 111 -12.81 5.30 -12.36
N VAL A 112 -13.58 4.25 -12.65
CA VAL A 112 -14.99 4.37 -13.02
C VAL A 112 -15.82 4.71 -11.78
N GLU A 113 -16.74 5.65 -11.94
CA GLU A 113 -17.72 6.01 -10.92
C GLU A 113 -18.53 4.79 -10.47
N ASN A 114 -18.87 4.73 -9.19
CA ASN A 114 -19.61 3.62 -8.57
C ASN A 114 -18.95 2.22 -8.70
N SER A 115 -17.68 2.15 -9.11
CA SER A 115 -16.95 0.88 -9.16
C SER A 115 -16.59 0.31 -7.79
N HIS A 116 -16.72 1.08 -6.73
CA HIS A 116 -16.26 0.78 -5.36
C HIS A 116 -14.79 0.32 -5.27
N SER A 117 -14.00 0.55 -6.31
CA SER A 117 -12.58 0.20 -6.38
C SER A 117 -11.69 1.39 -6.02
N SER A 118 -10.54 1.14 -5.43
CA SER A 118 -9.48 2.16 -5.37
C SER A 118 -8.94 2.45 -6.77
N SER A 119 -8.46 3.66 -7.03
CA SER A 119 -7.74 4.02 -8.25
C SER A 119 -6.24 4.10 -7.94
N LEU A 120 -5.43 3.62 -8.87
CA LEU A 120 -3.96 3.80 -8.79
C LEU A 120 -3.58 5.18 -9.32
N GLY A 121 -2.44 5.70 -8.88
CA GLY A 121 -1.86 6.93 -9.37
C GLY A 121 -1.42 7.87 -8.27
N LYS A 122 -0.87 9.00 -8.69
CA LYS A 122 -0.47 10.12 -7.82
C LYS A 122 -1.68 10.99 -7.49
N TYR A 123 -1.78 11.42 -6.24
CA TYR A 123 -2.83 12.30 -5.75
C TYR A 123 -2.22 13.51 -5.04
N LYS A 124 -2.83 14.66 -5.22
CA LYS A 124 -2.64 15.79 -4.32
C LYS A 124 -3.58 15.61 -3.12
N ILE A 125 -3.03 15.61 -1.92
CA ILE A 125 -3.84 15.73 -0.70
C ILE A 125 -4.31 17.18 -0.62
N GLY A 126 -5.64 17.35 -0.63
CA GLY A 126 -6.32 18.63 -0.64
C GLY A 126 -6.85 19.03 0.73
N ASP A 127 -8.03 19.66 0.72
CA ASP A 127 -8.61 20.27 1.90
C ASP A 127 -8.99 19.24 2.97
N ARG A 128 -8.78 19.64 4.24
CA ARG A 128 -9.22 18.95 5.42
C ARG A 128 -10.71 19.22 5.66
N GLY A 129 -11.49 18.19 5.77
CA GLY A 129 -12.93 18.26 5.94
C GLY A 129 -13.49 17.36 7.04
N TRP A 130 -14.83 17.31 7.13
CA TRP A 130 -15.56 16.41 8.02
C TRP A 130 -15.72 15.04 7.38
N SER A 131 -15.63 13.98 8.20
CA SER A 131 -15.92 12.59 7.84
C SER A 131 -16.98 11.98 8.76
N ASN A 132 -17.83 11.12 8.20
CA ASN A 132 -18.73 10.29 8.99
C ASN A 132 -18.02 9.08 9.63
N PHE A 133 -16.73 8.88 9.34
CA PHE A 133 -15.95 7.72 9.78
C PHE A 133 -14.84 8.13 10.75
N GLY A 134 -14.47 7.17 11.60
CA GLY A 134 -13.28 7.25 12.44
C GLY A 134 -13.27 8.47 13.36
N VAL A 135 -12.22 9.28 13.25
CA VAL A 135 -12.04 10.51 14.08
C VAL A 135 -12.77 11.73 13.51
N ASN A 136 -13.69 11.52 12.57
CA ASN A 136 -14.52 12.55 11.93
C ASN A 136 -13.72 13.60 11.12
N ILE A 137 -12.58 13.20 10.59
CA ILE A 137 -11.73 14.03 9.75
C ILE A 137 -11.42 13.28 8.47
N ASN A 138 -11.40 14.00 7.35
CA ASN A 138 -10.89 13.51 6.08
C ASN A 138 -10.01 14.57 5.39
N TYR A 139 -9.31 14.12 4.35
CA TYR A 139 -8.62 14.94 3.37
C TYR A 139 -9.10 14.57 1.98
N ARG A 140 -9.54 15.55 1.18
CA ARG A 140 -9.91 15.31 -0.22
C ARG A 140 -8.69 14.88 -1.01
N LEU A 141 -8.87 13.94 -1.93
CA LEU A 141 -7.81 13.46 -2.81
C LEU A 141 -8.10 13.90 -4.24
N HIS A 142 -7.21 14.71 -4.83
CA HIS A 142 -7.29 15.12 -6.22
C HIS A 142 -6.39 14.23 -7.07
N GLY A 143 -6.97 13.52 -8.03
CA GLY A 143 -6.22 12.66 -8.96
C GLY A 143 -5.36 13.48 -9.91
N LEU A 144 -4.12 13.06 -10.13
CA LEU A 144 -3.15 13.77 -10.98
C LEU A 144 -2.85 13.02 -12.28
N GLU A 145 -3.43 11.84 -12.48
CA GLU A 145 -3.17 10.95 -13.61
C GLU A 145 -4.49 10.46 -14.22
N ALA A 146 -4.47 10.01 -15.47
CA ALA A 146 -5.66 9.47 -16.14
C ALA A 146 -6.28 8.29 -15.37
N SER A 147 -5.46 7.50 -14.66
CA SER A 147 -5.88 6.36 -13.86
C SER A 147 -6.71 6.73 -12.62
N ASN A 148 -6.70 8.00 -12.20
CA ASN A 148 -7.44 8.52 -11.04
C ASN A 148 -8.08 9.88 -11.25
N SER A 149 -8.24 10.31 -12.51
CA SER A 149 -8.80 11.63 -12.87
C SER A 149 -10.21 11.89 -12.33
N ASN A 150 -11.00 10.84 -12.09
CA ASN A 150 -12.35 10.94 -11.54
C ASN A 150 -12.39 10.94 -9.99
N ALA A 151 -11.26 11.12 -9.32
CA ALA A 151 -11.21 11.06 -7.86
C ALA A 151 -12.13 12.08 -7.19
N ASP A 152 -12.20 13.31 -7.73
CA ASP A 152 -13.08 14.37 -7.23
C ASP A 152 -14.55 14.04 -7.44
N ASP A 153 -14.95 13.59 -8.62
CA ASP A 153 -16.33 13.20 -8.96
C ASP A 153 -16.80 11.98 -8.16
N ARG A 154 -15.87 11.13 -7.78
CA ARG A 154 -16.10 9.93 -6.96
C ARG A 154 -16.03 10.21 -5.46
N ASP A 155 -15.83 11.44 -5.02
CA ASP A 155 -15.66 11.84 -3.62
C ASP A 155 -14.58 11.02 -2.88
N ILE A 156 -13.47 10.71 -3.54
CA ILE A 156 -12.36 9.97 -2.93
C ILE A 156 -11.67 10.86 -1.90
N VAL A 157 -11.62 10.35 -0.67
CA VAL A 157 -10.99 11.01 0.47
C VAL A 157 -10.07 10.07 1.24
N PHE A 158 -9.03 10.62 1.86
CA PHE A 158 -8.23 9.93 2.87
C PHE A 158 -8.87 10.16 4.25
N HIS A 159 -9.20 9.09 4.96
CA HIS A 159 -9.85 9.18 6.27
C HIS A 159 -9.41 8.06 7.21
N SER A 160 -9.82 8.12 8.47
CA SER A 160 -9.69 6.99 9.38
C SER A 160 -10.96 6.14 9.41
N TRP A 161 -10.79 4.88 9.81
CA TRP A 161 -11.90 3.97 10.01
C TRP A 161 -11.66 3.05 11.20
N ASN A 162 -12.62 3.00 12.13
CA ASN A 162 -12.52 2.19 13.37
C ASN A 162 -12.28 0.70 13.11
N ALA A 163 -12.71 0.21 11.94
CA ALA A 163 -12.54 -1.19 11.57
C ALA A 163 -11.12 -1.55 11.09
N VAL A 164 -10.29 -0.54 10.77
CA VAL A 164 -8.88 -0.77 10.39
C VAL A 164 -8.03 -0.90 11.64
N SER A 165 -7.29 -2.00 11.76
CA SER A 165 -6.43 -2.30 12.90
C SER A 165 -5.11 -1.52 12.87
N ASP A 166 -4.52 -1.23 14.04
CA ASP A 166 -3.13 -0.75 14.16
C ASP A 166 -2.11 -1.87 13.98
N LYS A 167 -2.51 -3.12 14.21
CA LYS A 167 -1.66 -4.31 14.14
C LYS A 167 -1.89 -5.07 12.84
N GLU A 168 -0.83 -5.66 12.31
CA GLU A 168 -0.95 -6.55 11.15
C GLU A 168 -1.93 -7.69 11.40
N LEU A 169 -2.70 -8.02 10.36
CA LEU A 169 -3.77 -9.01 10.40
C LEU A 169 -3.45 -10.28 9.58
N TYR A 170 -2.34 -10.27 8.83
CA TYR A 170 -1.96 -11.39 7.96
C TYR A 170 -2.02 -12.73 8.70
N PRO A 171 -2.62 -13.80 8.11
CA PRO A 171 -3.11 -13.92 6.72
C PRO A 171 -4.48 -13.28 6.44
N ASN A 172 -5.18 -12.76 7.45
CA ASN A 172 -6.40 -11.98 7.24
C ASN A 172 -6.08 -10.60 6.64
N GLY A 173 -7.06 -9.99 5.96
CA GLY A 173 -6.92 -8.63 5.40
C GLY A 173 -7.62 -7.57 6.23
N THR A 174 -7.39 -6.30 5.90
CA THR A 174 -8.20 -5.18 6.39
C THR A 174 -9.60 -5.26 5.80
N PRO A 175 -10.64 -4.72 6.49
CA PRO A 175 -11.93 -4.49 5.87
C PRO A 175 -11.81 -3.68 4.58
N GLU A 176 -12.65 -3.98 3.61
CA GLU A 176 -12.69 -3.32 2.32
C GLU A 176 -13.69 -2.18 2.33
N GLY A 177 -13.32 -1.01 1.78
CA GLY A 177 -14.17 0.16 1.63
C GLY A 177 -14.72 0.32 0.21
N TRP A 178 -15.10 1.55 -0.14
CA TRP A 178 -15.63 1.91 -1.46
C TRP A 178 -14.63 2.72 -2.29
N GLY A 179 -13.35 2.44 -2.12
CA GLY A 179 -12.28 3.05 -2.92
C GLY A 179 -11.41 4.04 -2.17
N CYS A 180 -11.93 4.70 -1.15
CA CYS A 180 -11.16 5.60 -0.29
C CYS A 180 -10.06 4.83 0.47
N PRO A 181 -8.81 5.32 0.51
CA PRO A 181 -7.81 4.79 1.42
C PRO A 181 -8.18 5.18 2.86
N ALA A 182 -8.39 4.18 3.72
CA ALA A 182 -8.65 4.41 5.14
C ALA A 182 -7.63 3.67 6.01
N ILE A 183 -7.20 4.31 7.08
CA ILE A 183 -6.27 3.80 8.09
C ILE A 183 -6.93 3.76 9.47
N SER A 184 -6.23 3.22 10.47
CA SER A 184 -6.75 3.23 11.84
C SER A 184 -6.86 4.65 12.41
N ASN A 185 -7.69 4.81 13.45
CA ASN A 185 -7.85 6.10 14.13
C ASN A 185 -6.54 6.62 14.72
N ASN A 186 -5.76 5.76 15.37
CA ASN A 186 -4.49 6.14 15.98
C ASN A 186 -3.48 6.58 14.91
N ALA A 187 -3.34 5.81 13.83
CA ALA A 187 -2.47 6.17 12.71
C ALA A 187 -2.86 7.52 12.08
N PHE A 188 -4.18 7.77 11.93
CA PHE A 188 -4.67 9.02 11.37
C PHE A 188 -4.37 10.22 12.27
N LEU A 189 -4.56 10.08 13.59
CA LEU A 189 -4.23 11.14 14.55
C LEU A 189 -2.75 11.48 14.59
N GLU A 190 -1.86 10.55 14.24
CA GLU A 190 -0.42 10.82 14.09
C GLU A 190 -0.10 11.57 12.78
N ILE A 191 -0.89 11.36 11.72
CA ILE A 191 -0.68 11.94 10.39
C ILE A 191 -1.36 13.30 10.23
N ASP A 192 -2.55 13.49 10.82
CA ASP A 192 -3.33 14.72 10.70
C ASP A 192 -2.50 15.99 10.98
N PRO A 193 -1.68 16.09 12.03
CA PRO A 193 -0.81 17.25 12.25
C PRO A 193 0.21 17.49 11.12
N LEU A 194 0.79 16.42 10.56
CA LEU A 194 1.76 16.55 9.47
C LEU A 194 1.11 17.16 8.23
N LEU A 195 -0.09 16.72 7.89
CA LEU A 195 -0.85 17.23 6.75
C LEU A 195 -1.40 18.62 6.99
N ARG A 196 -2.02 18.84 8.17
CA ARG A 196 -2.66 20.10 8.56
C ARG A 196 -1.71 21.29 8.55
N TYR A 197 -0.46 21.10 8.98
CA TYR A 197 0.53 22.16 9.08
C TYR A 197 1.50 22.21 7.90
N SER A 198 1.33 21.34 6.90
CA SER A 198 2.10 21.40 5.67
C SER A 198 1.80 22.71 4.92
N LYS A 199 2.85 23.44 4.56
CA LYS A 199 2.73 24.70 3.80
C LYS A 199 2.58 24.48 2.28
N LYS A 200 2.83 23.26 1.83
CA LYS A 200 2.77 22.85 0.42
C LYS A 200 1.90 21.62 0.30
N PRO A 201 1.29 21.37 -0.88
CA PRO A 201 0.54 20.15 -1.13
C PRO A 201 1.40 18.92 -0.83
N THR A 202 0.80 17.91 -0.21
CA THR A 202 1.48 16.62 0.05
C THR A 202 1.07 15.61 -1.00
N LEU A 203 2.04 14.89 -1.54
CA LEU A 203 1.81 13.77 -2.46
C LEU A 203 1.34 12.55 -1.67
N MET A 204 0.27 11.92 -2.15
CA MET A 204 -0.07 10.52 -1.86
C MET A 204 0.02 9.74 -3.16
N TRP A 205 0.80 8.67 -3.19
CA TRP A 205 0.93 7.83 -4.38
C TRP A 205 0.50 6.40 -4.10
N ILE A 206 -0.57 5.97 -4.77
CA ILE A 206 -1.12 4.61 -4.70
C ILE A 206 -0.64 3.84 -5.93
N TYR A 207 0.15 2.78 -5.73
CA TYR A 207 0.73 2.00 -6.82
C TYR A 207 0.65 0.49 -6.57
N LYS A 208 0.92 -0.31 -7.62
CA LYS A 208 0.99 -1.78 -7.55
C LYS A 208 2.20 -2.31 -8.32
#